data_eb1a6cc0253ae425aa8724d11dd80bbd
#
_entry.id   eb1a6cc0253ae425aa8724d11dd80bbd
#
_cell.length_a   1.000
_cell.length_b   1.000
_cell.length_c   1.000
_cell.angle_alpha   90.00
_cell.angle_beta   90.00
_cell.angle_gamma   90.00
#
_symmetry.space_group_name_H-M   'P 1'
#
loop_
_entity.id
_entity.type
_entity.pdbx_description
1 polymer ?
#
loop_
_entity_poly.entity_id
_entity_poly.type
_entity_poly.pdbx_seq_one_letter_code
_entity_poly.pdbx_strand_id
1 'polypeptide(L)'
;DRDEAPTAGIESRAAILKATNALLLHTSVQELSIEAIAKRAKVGKTTIYRWWPNKTAVVMEALSTQPAMNAPMPTARNNHEALVMQLEKLIRLLHSKNGQTIAQLFSEAQGNEKSQETFENSFLSPLMDAITFSVAEGCKNGEFRPIDTKMALDLLCGPIFFRLMAHPQEFNEDFEKTFPRGVVRLIAQKEAKAEKVEK
;
A
#
# COMPACT_ATOMS: atom_id res chain seq x y z
N ASP A 1 8.73 5.75 -41.44
CA ASP A 1 7.78 6.47 -40.53
C ASP A 1 6.85 5.55 -39.71
N ARG A 2 7.38 4.43 -39.16
CA ARG A 2 6.61 3.52 -38.25
C ARG A 2 7.19 3.38 -36.87
N ASP A 3 8.34 3.98 -36.56
CA ASP A 3 9.05 3.83 -35.28
C ASP A 3 8.83 4.98 -34.26
N GLU A 4 8.13 6.05 -34.62
CA GLU A 4 7.86 7.19 -33.73
C GLU A 4 6.65 7.02 -32.79
N ALA A 5 5.72 6.13 -33.10
CA ALA A 5 4.47 5.97 -32.35
C ALA A 5 4.64 5.39 -30.93
N PRO A 6 5.55 4.44 -30.65
CA PRO A 6 5.76 3.91 -29.30
C PRO A 6 6.39 4.93 -28.35
N THR A 7 7.33 5.76 -28.83
CA THR A 7 8.06 6.74 -28.03
C THR A 7 7.17 7.89 -27.57
N ALA A 8 6.35 8.45 -28.47
CA ALA A 8 5.39 9.51 -28.17
C ALA A 8 4.31 9.05 -27.15
N GLY A 9 3.93 7.77 -27.18
CA GLY A 9 3.02 7.18 -26.20
C GLY A 9 3.64 7.12 -24.80
N ILE A 10 4.88 6.68 -24.67
CA ILE A 10 5.62 6.58 -23.43
C ILE A 10 5.87 7.96 -22.81
N GLU A 11 6.25 8.93 -23.64
CA GLU A 11 6.45 10.33 -23.22
C GLU A 11 5.15 10.95 -22.69
N SER A 12 4.04 10.73 -23.37
CA SER A 12 2.72 11.21 -22.94
C SER A 12 2.31 10.59 -21.61
N ARG A 13 2.55 9.29 -21.40
CA ARG A 13 2.26 8.59 -20.14
C ARG A 13 3.10 9.17 -18.98
N ALA A 14 4.39 9.34 -19.17
CA ALA A 14 5.28 9.94 -18.16
C ALA A 14 4.87 11.39 -17.83
N ALA A 15 4.49 12.20 -18.83
CA ALA A 15 4.00 13.57 -18.62
C ALA A 15 2.70 13.61 -17.81
N ILE A 16 1.77 12.68 -18.04
CA ILE A 16 0.52 12.55 -17.29
C ILE A 16 0.79 12.21 -15.83
N LEU A 17 1.64 11.21 -15.55
CA LEU A 17 2.00 10.80 -14.18
C LEU A 17 2.71 11.94 -13.43
N LYS A 18 3.64 12.64 -14.08
CA LYS A 18 4.32 13.83 -13.53
C LYS A 18 3.33 14.95 -13.23
N ALA A 19 2.39 15.22 -14.13
CA ALA A 19 1.36 16.24 -13.93
C ALA A 19 0.43 15.89 -12.76
N THR A 20 0.03 14.62 -12.64
CA THR A 20 -0.80 14.12 -11.53
C THR A 20 -0.09 14.28 -10.20
N ASN A 21 1.15 13.83 -10.06
CA ASN A 21 1.95 14.03 -8.85
C ASN A 21 2.10 15.49 -8.47
N ALA A 22 2.34 16.37 -9.46
CA ALA A 22 2.49 17.81 -9.21
C ALA A 22 1.18 18.48 -8.77
N LEU A 23 0.02 18.01 -9.21
CA LEU A 23 -1.29 18.50 -8.75
C LEU A 23 -1.59 18.02 -7.33
N LEU A 24 -1.31 16.77 -7.00
CA LEU A 24 -1.51 16.20 -5.68
C LEU A 24 -0.68 16.87 -4.57
N LEU A 25 0.32 17.68 -4.91
CA LEU A 25 1.03 18.50 -3.93
C LEU A 25 0.16 19.61 -3.33
N HIS A 26 -0.86 20.07 -4.06
CA HIS A 26 -1.64 21.26 -3.72
C HIS A 26 -3.15 21.08 -3.80
N THR A 27 -3.61 19.89 -4.22
CA THR A 27 -5.02 19.59 -4.48
C THR A 27 -5.37 18.26 -3.84
N SER A 28 -6.53 18.17 -3.20
CA SER A 28 -7.05 16.90 -2.70
C SER A 28 -7.46 15.96 -3.85
N VAL A 29 -7.60 14.67 -3.57
CA VAL A 29 -8.08 13.70 -4.58
C VAL A 29 -9.50 14.05 -5.04
N GLN A 30 -10.34 14.57 -4.13
CA GLN A 30 -11.72 14.95 -4.46
C GLN A 30 -11.78 16.11 -5.46
N GLU A 31 -10.90 17.09 -5.30
CA GLU A 31 -10.82 18.28 -6.18
C GLU A 31 -10.07 17.99 -7.49
N LEU A 32 -9.25 16.95 -7.51
CA LEU A 32 -8.48 16.56 -8.68
C LEU A 32 -9.44 16.03 -9.78
N SER A 33 -9.31 16.59 -11.00
CA SER A 33 -10.08 16.16 -12.16
C SER A 33 -9.18 15.68 -13.30
N ILE A 34 -9.71 14.81 -14.14
CA ILE A 34 -9.02 14.37 -15.38
C ILE A 34 -8.73 15.56 -16.30
N GLU A 35 -9.61 16.57 -16.31
CA GLU A 35 -9.45 17.82 -17.05
C GLU A 35 -8.21 18.60 -16.58
N ALA A 36 -8.02 18.71 -15.27
CA ALA A 36 -6.88 19.42 -14.69
C ALA A 36 -5.56 18.68 -15.03
N ILE A 37 -5.57 17.35 -14.94
CA ILE A 37 -4.41 16.51 -15.32
C ILE A 37 -4.10 16.69 -16.81
N ALA A 38 -5.09 16.58 -17.70
CA ALA A 38 -4.94 16.72 -19.14
C ALA A 38 -4.37 18.10 -19.53
N LYS A 39 -4.93 19.15 -18.94
CA LYS A 39 -4.46 20.53 -19.14
C LYS A 39 -3.01 20.69 -18.71
N ARG A 40 -2.63 20.21 -17.55
CA ARG A 40 -1.27 20.32 -17.03
C ARG A 40 -0.27 19.47 -17.82
N ALA A 41 -0.66 18.29 -18.25
CA ALA A 41 0.15 17.38 -19.07
C ALA A 41 0.20 17.80 -20.55
N LYS A 42 -0.62 18.78 -20.96
CA LYS A 42 -0.78 19.24 -22.35
C LYS A 42 -1.23 18.11 -23.30
N VAL A 43 -2.14 17.26 -22.86
CA VAL A 43 -2.71 16.17 -23.65
C VAL A 43 -4.24 16.23 -23.67
N GLY A 44 -4.88 15.50 -24.59
CA GLY A 44 -6.32 15.33 -24.58
C GLY A 44 -6.78 14.34 -23.49
N LYS A 45 -8.02 14.47 -22.97
CA LYS A 45 -8.62 13.51 -22.03
C LYS A 45 -8.64 12.08 -22.57
N THR A 46 -8.87 11.93 -23.86
CA THR A 46 -8.86 10.63 -24.55
C THR A 46 -7.51 9.92 -24.44
N THR A 47 -6.40 10.69 -24.40
CA THR A 47 -5.05 10.14 -24.19
C THR A 47 -4.92 9.54 -22.80
N ILE A 48 -5.50 10.17 -21.77
CA ILE A 48 -5.50 9.66 -20.40
C ILE A 48 -6.34 8.37 -20.34
N TYR A 49 -7.59 8.40 -20.83
CA TYR A 49 -8.49 7.25 -20.77
C TYR A 49 -8.02 6.03 -21.60
N ARG A 50 -7.09 6.23 -22.53
CA ARG A 50 -6.43 5.12 -23.24
C ARG A 50 -5.53 4.28 -22.33
N TRP A 51 -4.94 4.90 -21.28
CA TRP A 51 -4.04 4.24 -20.35
C TRP A 51 -4.72 3.85 -19.02
N TRP A 52 -5.65 4.69 -18.56
CA TRP A 52 -6.28 4.54 -17.25
C TRP A 52 -7.79 4.64 -17.36
N PRO A 53 -8.52 3.61 -16.88
CA PRO A 53 -9.99 3.58 -17.01
C PRO A 53 -10.69 4.63 -16.14
N ASN A 54 -10.04 5.12 -15.09
CA ASN A 54 -10.61 6.10 -14.15
C ASN A 54 -9.53 6.93 -13.45
N LYS A 55 -9.97 7.93 -12.67
CA LYS A 55 -9.09 8.81 -11.89
C LYS A 55 -8.27 8.03 -10.85
N THR A 56 -8.87 7.04 -10.21
CA THR A 56 -8.18 6.21 -9.22
C THR A 56 -6.96 5.53 -9.83
N ALA A 57 -7.09 4.96 -11.03
CA ALA A 57 -6.00 4.28 -11.71
C ALA A 57 -4.81 5.21 -12.02
N VAL A 58 -5.07 6.41 -12.55
CA VAL A 58 -3.98 7.35 -12.85
C VAL A 58 -3.30 7.87 -11.57
N VAL A 59 -4.06 8.11 -10.50
CA VAL A 59 -3.50 8.57 -9.23
C VAL A 59 -2.68 7.46 -8.56
N MET A 60 -3.18 6.23 -8.52
CA MET A 60 -2.44 5.10 -7.95
C MET A 60 -1.13 4.84 -8.70
N GLU A 61 -1.15 4.90 -10.02
CA GLU A 61 0.08 4.74 -10.79
C GLU A 61 1.02 5.93 -10.62
N ALA A 62 0.52 7.16 -10.54
CA ALA A 62 1.35 8.32 -10.24
C ALA A 62 2.04 8.19 -8.88
N LEU A 63 1.33 7.75 -7.83
CA LEU A 63 1.93 7.46 -6.53
C LEU A 63 3.00 6.37 -6.62
N SER A 64 2.76 5.31 -7.38
CA SER A 64 3.72 4.21 -7.54
C SER A 64 5.05 4.64 -8.18
N THR A 65 5.08 5.78 -8.91
CA THR A 65 6.34 6.34 -9.43
C THR A 65 7.19 7.05 -8.38
N GLN A 66 6.65 7.28 -7.20
CA GLN A 66 7.36 8.02 -6.14
C GLN A 66 8.35 7.09 -5.40
N PRO A 67 9.57 7.58 -5.07
CA PRO A 67 10.59 6.77 -4.40
C PRO A 67 10.11 6.15 -3.09
N ALA A 68 9.28 6.85 -2.32
CA ALA A 68 8.75 6.36 -1.05
C ALA A 68 7.87 5.09 -1.20
N MET A 69 7.18 4.96 -2.34
CA MET A 69 6.37 3.75 -2.64
C MET A 69 7.24 2.56 -3.02
N ASN A 70 8.35 2.83 -3.71
CA ASN A 70 9.25 1.82 -4.29
C ASN A 70 10.50 1.54 -3.43
N ALA A 71 10.57 2.10 -2.22
CA ALA A 71 11.69 1.85 -1.33
C ALA A 71 11.86 0.33 -1.12
N PRO A 72 13.05 -0.23 -1.41
CA PRO A 72 13.28 -1.65 -1.24
C PRO A 72 13.11 -2.04 0.22
N MET A 73 12.60 -3.24 0.46
CA MET A 73 12.59 -3.83 1.79
C MET A 73 14.01 -4.31 2.11
N PRO A 74 14.55 -4.03 3.29
CA PRO A 74 15.77 -4.68 3.75
C PRO A 74 15.57 -6.20 3.80
N THR A 75 16.67 -6.95 3.68
CA THR A 75 16.62 -8.41 3.80
C THR A 75 16.28 -8.80 5.24
N ALA A 76 15.18 -9.52 5.41
CA ALA A 76 14.78 -10.07 6.70
C ALA A 76 15.48 -11.42 6.96
N ARG A 77 15.79 -11.70 8.21
CA ARG A 77 16.42 -12.95 8.64
C ARG A 77 15.44 -14.12 8.73
N ASN A 78 14.17 -13.81 8.96
CA ASN A 78 13.09 -14.78 9.13
C ASN A 78 11.73 -14.12 8.83
N ASN A 79 10.66 -14.91 8.83
CA ASN A 79 9.31 -14.41 8.51
C ASN A 79 8.77 -13.48 9.60
N HIS A 80 9.15 -13.68 10.86
CA HIS A 80 8.77 -12.76 11.95
C HIS A 80 9.31 -11.35 11.69
N GLU A 81 10.61 -11.23 11.37
CA GLU A 81 11.22 -9.93 11.05
C GLU A 81 10.63 -9.34 9.75
N ALA A 82 10.38 -10.17 8.74
CA ALA A 82 9.75 -9.75 7.49
C ALA A 82 8.39 -9.09 7.72
N LEU A 83 7.51 -9.72 8.53
CA LEU A 83 6.20 -9.16 8.88
C LEU A 83 6.31 -7.86 9.65
N VAL A 84 7.19 -7.79 10.64
CA VAL A 84 7.41 -6.54 11.41
C VAL A 84 7.79 -5.41 10.46
N MET A 85 8.76 -5.65 9.56
CA MET A 85 9.23 -4.64 8.60
C MET A 85 8.15 -4.25 7.57
N GLN A 86 7.34 -5.20 7.12
CA GLN A 86 6.21 -4.93 6.21
C GLN A 86 5.18 -4.02 6.88
N LEU A 87 4.82 -4.29 8.13
CA LEU A 87 3.87 -3.48 8.90
C LEU A 87 4.44 -2.09 9.25
N GLU A 88 5.72 -2.00 9.64
CA GLU A 88 6.41 -0.72 9.86
C GLU A 88 6.39 0.13 8.57
N LYS A 89 6.70 -0.49 7.42
CA LYS A 89 6.65 0.19 6.11
C LYS A 89 5.23 0.67 5.77
N LEU A 90 4.21 -0.17 6.03
CA LEU A 90 2.81 0.20 5.80
C LEU A 90 2.40 1.40 6.66
N ILE A 91 2.70 1.37 7.97
CA ILE A 91 2.36 2.46 8.90
C ILE A 91 3.06 3.75 8.47
N ARG A 92 4.35 3.68 8.15
CA ARG A 92 5.13 4.83 7.64
C ARG A 92 4.56 5.41 6.37
N LEU A 93 4.17 4.54 5.42
CA LEU A 93 3.53 4.96 4.19
C LEU A 93 2.21 5.68 4.48
N LEU A 94 1.34 5.09 5.29
CA LEU A 94 0.04 5.67 5.63
C LEU A 94 0.15 6.97 6.45
N HIS A 95 1.21 7.12 7.23
CA HIS A 95 1.50 8.38 7.96
C HIS A 95 2.02 9.49 7.05
N SER A 96 2.55 9.16 5.88
CA SER A 96 3.08 10.12 4.92
C SER A 96 1.98 10.88 4.16
N LYS A 97 2.38 11.91 3.42
CA LYS A 97 1.48 12.63 2.50
C LYS A 97 0.86 11.69 1.45
N ASN A 98 1.60 10.70 0.99
CA ASN A 98 1.07 9.69 0.07
C ASN A 98 -0.03 8.84 0.73
N GLY A 99 0.12 8.53 2.02
CA GLY A 99 -0.88 7.83 2.80
C GLY A 99 -2.19 8.62 2.93
N GLN A 100 -2.12 9.93 3.09
CA GLN A 100 -3.31 10.78 3.06
C GLN A 100 -4.03 10.71 1.71
N THR A 101 -3.28 10.71 0.60
CA THR A 101 -3.84 10.52 -0.74
C THR A 101 -4.46 9.13 -0.90
N ILE A 102 -3.82 8.08 -0.39
CA ILE A 102 -4.34 6.70 -0.39
C ILE A 102 -5.65 6.62 0.42
N ALA A 103 -5.71 7.24 1.60
CA ALA A 103 -6.92 7.28 2.43
C ALA A 103 -8.09 8.02 1.73
N GLN A 104 -7.80 9.12 1.03
CA GLN A 104 -8.80 9.84 0.23
C GLN A 104 -9.30 8.99 -0.94
N LEU A 105 -8.40 8.29 -1.66
CA LEU A 105 -8.77 7.36 -2.73
C LEU A 105 -9.64 6.22 -2.22
N PHE A 106 -9.30 5.64 -1.08
CA PHE A 106 -10.10 4.60 -0.44
C PHE A 106 -11.52 5.09 -0.13
N SER A 107 -11.65 6.28 0.45
CA SER A 107 -12.95 6.89 0.75
C SER A 107 -13.75 7.16 -0.53
N GLU A 108 -13.13 7.70 -1.59
CA GLU A 108 -13.79 7.98 -2.87
C GLU A 108 -14.20 6.69 -3.60
N ALA A 109 -13.39 5.66 -3.49
CA ALA A 109 -13.65 4.37 -4.14
C ALA A 109 -14.90 3.67 -3.59
N GLN A 110 -15.27 3.88 -2.31
CA GLN A 110 -16.48 3.27 -1.70
C GLN A 110 -17.77 3.61 -2.44
N GLY A 111 -17.81 4.71 -3.17
CA GLY A 111 -18.99 5.13 -3.94
C GLY A 111 -19.01 4.65 -5.40
N ASN A 112 -17.99 3.92 -5.87
CA ASN A 112 -17.86 3.53 -7.27
C ASN A 112 -17.14 2.18 -7.44
N GLU A 113 -17.86 1.17 -7.91
CA GLU A 113 -17.38 -0.21 -8.04
C GLU A 113 -16.06 -0.32 -8.84
N LYS A 114 -15.95 0.38 -9.98
CA LYS A 114 -14.72 0.35 -10.80
C LYS A 114 -13.52 0.99 -10.09
N SER A 115 -13.77 2.04 -9.32
CA SER A 115 -12.72 2.69 -8.52
C SER A 115 -12.30 1.80 -7.36
N GLN A 116 -13.25 1.10 -6.74
CA GLN A 116 -12.99 0.14 -5.68
C GLN A 116 -12.15 -1.04 -6.19
N GLU A 117 -12.55 -1.66 -7.29
CA GLU A 117 -11.79 -2.72 -7.94
C GLU A 117 -10.36 -2.27 -8.32
N THR A 118 -10.24 -1.06 -8.87
CA THR A 118 -8.94 -0.49 -9.22
C THR A 118 -8.06 -0.30 -7.98
N PHE A 119 -8.62 0.25 -6.88
CA PHE A 119 -7.90 0.45 -5.63
C PHE A 119 -7.48 -0.88 -5.01
N GLU A 120 -8.37 -1.85 -4.99
CA GLU A 120 -8.10 -3.19 -4.49
C GLU A 120 -6.94 -3.84 -5.26
N ASN A 121 -7.02 -3.88 -6.58
CA ASN A 121 -6.00 -4.51 -7.42
C ASN A 121 -4.64 -3.78 -7.39
N SER A 122 -4.65 -2.45 -7.29
CA SER A 122 -3.42 -1.64 -7.34
C SER A 122 -2.72 -1.47 -6.00
N PHE A 123 -3.42 -1.61 -4.88
CA PHE A 123 -2.87 -1.34 -3.55
C PHE A 123 -3.13 -2.47 -2.55
N LEU A 124 -4.41 -2.85 -2.34
CA LEU A 124 -4.73 -3.79 -1.26
C LEU A 124 -4.23 -5.21 -1.56
N SER A 125 -4.50 -5.75 -2.75
CA SER A 125 -4.11 -7.12 -3.09
C SER A 125 -2.60 -7.33 -3.04
N PRO A 126 -1.75 -6.49 -3.65
CA PRO A 126 -0.30 -6.65 -3.54
C PRO A 126 0.23 -6.58 -2.10
N LEU A 127 -0.37 -5.72 -1.26
CA LEU A 127 -0.03 -5.62 0.15
C LEU A 127 -0.42 -6.87 0.92
N MET A 128 -1.66 -7.34 0.73
CA MET A 128 -2.19 -8.53 1.39
C MET A 128 -1.46 -9.79 0.97
N ASP A 129 -1.12 -9.93 -0.31
CA ASP A 129 -0.36 -11.08 -0.84
C ASP A 129 1.01 -11.19 -0.17
N ALA A 130 1.73 -10.06 -0.02
CA ALA A 130 3.05 -10.05 0.63
C ALA A 130 2.97 -10.48 2.10
N ILE A 131 1.96 -9.99 2.85
CA ILE A 131 1.74 -10.35 4.25
C ILE A 131 1.29 -11.82 4.36
N THR A 132 0.33 -12.25 3.52
CA THR A 132 -0.17 -13.63 3.48
C THR A 132 0.95 -14.62 3.20
N PHE A 133 1.82 -14.30 2.25
CA PHE A 133 2.99 -15.12 1.94
C PHE A 133 3.91 -15.28 3.17
N SER A 134 4.24 -14.17 3.85
CA SER A 134 5.09 -14.22 5.05
C SER A 134 4.45 -14.99 6.20
N VAL A 135 3.12 -14.88 6.38
CA VAL A 135 2.38 -15.67 7.39
C VAL A 135 2.41 -17.16 7.04
N ALA A 136 2.10 -17.52 5.79
CA ALA A 136 2.05 -18.89 5.34
C ALA A 136 3.41 -19.59 5.49
N GLU A 137 4.48 -18.95 5.03
CA GLU A 137 5.84 -19.48 5.17
C GLU A 137 6.28 -19.57 6.64
N GLY A 138 5.92 -18.57 7.46
CA GLY A 138 6.20 -18.62 8.90
C GLY A 138 5.47 -19.74 9.64
N CYS A 139 4.22 -20.05 9.27
CA CYS A 139 3.50 -21.22 9.78
C CYS A 139 4.16 -22.53 9.35
N LYS A 140 4.56 -22.63 8.07
CA LYS A 140 5.23 -23.81 7.51
C LYS A 140 6.59 -24.07 8.17
N ASN A 141 7.33 -23.01 8.49
CA ASN A 141 8.63 -23.09 9.13
C ASN A 141 8.57 -23.18 10.67
N GLY A 142 7.37 -23.18 11.25
CA GLY A 142 7.18 -23.25 12.71
C GLY A 142 7.50 -21.95 13.46
N GLU A 143 7.68 -20.84 12.76
CA GLU A 143 7.87 -19.51 13.38
C GLU A 143 6.55 -18.97 13.95
N PHE A 144 5.44 -19.29 13.31
CA PHE A 144 4.10 -18.92 13.74
C PHE A 144 3.28 -20.14 14.10
N ARG A 145 2.34 -19.97 15.04
CA ARG A 145 1.32 -20.97 15.32
C ARG A 145 0.42 -21.16 14.09
N PRO A 146 -0.17 -22.35 13.90
CA PRO A 146 -1.18 -22.54 12.88
C PRO A 146 -2.30 -21.52 13.03
N ILE A 147 -2.48 -20.67 12.01
CA ILE A 147 -3.52 -19.63 11.95
C ILE A 147 -4.02 -19.54 10.52
N ASP A 148 -5.31 -19.32 10.36
CA ASP A 148 -5.90 -18.97 9.06
C ASP A 148 -5.30 -17.64 8.57
N THR A 149 -4.86 -17.60 7.31
CA THR A 149 -4.17 -16.42 6.75
C THR A 149 -5.04 -15.19 6.66
N LYS A 150 -6.36 -15.36 6.43
CA LYS A 150 -7.31 -14.24 6.41
C LYS A 150 -7.49 -13.67 7.81
N MET A 151 -7.63 -14.53 8.82
CA MET A 151 -7.68 -14.10 10.22
C MET A 151 -6.38 -13.43 10.64
N ALA A 152 -5.22 -13.89 10.18
CA ALA A 152 -3.95 -13.24 10.44
C ALA A 152 -3.90 -11.84 9.81
N LEU A 153 -4.37 -11.66 8.57
CA LEU A 153 -4.47 -10.35 7.91
C LEU A 153 -5.37 -9.39 8.71
N ASP A 154 -6.55 -9.85 9.13
CA ASP A 154 -7.49 -9.04 9.91
C ASP A 154 -6.84 -8.58 11.22
N LEU A 155 -6.12 -9.47 11.90
CA LEU A 155 -5.43 -9.17 13.15
C LEU A 155 -4.24 -8.20 12.95
N LEU A 156 -3.45 -8.40 11.90
CA LEU A 156 -2.23 -7.62 11.64
C LEU A 156 -2.54 -6.24 11.06
N CYS A 157 -3.50 -6.14 10.13
CA CYS A 157 -3.78 -4.92 9.38
C CYS A 157 -4.99 -4.14 9.93
N GLY A 158 -5.99 -4.82 10.49
CA GLY A 158 -7.22 -4.18 10.98
C GLY A 158 -6.97 -3.02 11.94
N PRO A 159 -6.15 -3.17 12.99
CA PRO A 159 -5.86 -2.08 13.92
C PRO A 159 -5.13 -0.89 13.28
N ILE A 160 -4.34 -1.11 12.22
CA ILE A 160 -3.65 -0.05 11.49
C ILE A 160 -4.68 0.85 10.79
N PHE A 161 -5.59 0.24 10.03
CA PHE A 161 -6.64 0.99 9.33
C PHE A 161 -7.65 1.60 10.30
N PHE A 162 -8.04 0.88 11.37
CA PHE A 162 -8.89 1.43 12.41
C PHE A 162 -8.29 2.69 13.04
N ARG A 163 -7.02 2.64 13.42
CA ARG A 163 -6.32 3.77 14.05
C ARG A 163 -6.16 4.94 13.08
N LEU A 164 -5.82 4.67 11.81
CA LEU A 164 -5.76 5.69 10.77
C LEU A 164 -7.07 6.45 10.63
N MET A 165 -8.21 5.76 10.70
CA MET A 165 -9.54 6.35 10.50
C MET A 165 -10.11 6.99 11.76
N ALA A 166 -9.96 6.32 12.92
CA ALA A 166 -10.60 6.73 14.17
C ALA A 166 -9.73 7.62 15.06
N HIS A 167 -8.41 7.44 15.01
CA HIS A 167 -7.45 8.10 15.92
C HIS A 167 -6.19 8.58 15.17
N PRO A 168 -6.31 9.47 14.18
CA PRO A 168 -5.16 9.88 13.34
C PRO A 168 -4.04 10.56 14.15
N GLN A 169 -4.32 11.19 15.31
CA GLN A 169 -3.29 11.79 16.17
C GLN A 169 -2.40 10.73 16.86
N GLU A 170 -2.93 9.52 17.06
CA GLU A 170 -2.19 8.40 17.64
C GLU A 170 -1.46 7.56 16.59
N PHE A 171 -1.63 7.90 15.31
CA PHE A 171 -0.95 7.28 14.19
C PHE A 171 0.40 7.99 13.97
N ASN A 172 1.36 7.68 14.85
CA ASN A 172 2.64 8.38 15.01
C ASN A 172 3.84 7.41 15.02
N GLU A 173 5.05 7.95 15.20
CA GLU A 173 6.28 7.16 15.23
C GLU A 173 6.34 6.10 16.35
N ASP A 174 5.73 6.36 17.50
CA ASP A 174 5.67 5.36 18.57
C ASP A 174 4.81 4.18 18.16
N PHE A 175 3.67 4.42 17.56
CA PHE A 175 2.82 3.38 16.98
C PHE A 175 3.55 2.59 15.89
N GLU A 176 4.29 3.27 15.01
CA GLU A 176 5.09 2.61 13.96
C GLU A 176 6.11 1.63 14.56
N LYS A 177 6.77 2.01 15.66
CA LYS A 177 7.84 1.20 16.28
C LYS A 177 7.32 0.07 17.17
N THR A 178 6.20 0.29 17.84
CA THR A 178 5.72 -0.61 18.91
C THR A 178 4.66 -1.60 18.43
N PHE A 179 3.69 -1.14 17.66
CA PHE A 179 2.56 -1.97 17.23
C PHE A 179 2.98 -3.20 16.40
N PRO A 180 3.81 -3.08 15.34
CA PRO A 180 4.20 -4.24 14.53
C PRO A 180 4.80 -5.36 15.34
N ARG A 181 5.72 -5.02 16.23
CA ARG A 181 6.40 -6.00 17.11
C ARG A 181 5.43 -6.65 18.10
N GLY A 182 4.48 -5.87 18.60
CA GLY A 182 3.46 -6.34 19.54
C GLY A 182 2.50 -7.32 18.86
N VAL A 183 1.93 -6.93 17.70
CA VAL A 183 0.90 -7.71 17.01
C VAL A 183 1.48 -9.00 16.40
N VAL A 184 2.69 -8.98 15.82
CA VAL A 184 3.32 -10.19 15.26
C VAL A 184 3.61 -11.23 16.35
N ARG A 185 3.94 -10.81 17.57
CA ARG A 185 4.10 -11.72 18.71
C ARG A 185 2.83 -12.51 19.05
N LEU A 186 1.64 -11.98 18.73
CA LEU A 186 0.37 -12.67 19.00
C LEU A 186 0.21 -13.93 18.15
N ILE A 187 0.84 -13.98 16.98
CA ILE A 187 0.82 -15.14 16.09
C ILE A 187 2.10 -15.97 16.17
N ALA A 188 3.15 -15.48 16.81
CA ALA A 188 4.40 -16.21 16.97
C ALA A 188 4.21 -17.52 17.72
N GLN A 189 4.91 -18.57 17.29
CA GLN A 189 4.99 -19.82 18.04
C GLN A 189 5.69 -19.52 19.37
N LYS A 190 5.08 -19.90 20.49
CA LYS A 190 5.75 -19.84 21.79
C LYS A 190 6.87 -20.86 21.77
N GLU A 191 8.10 -20.43 22.09
CA GLU A 191 9.16 -21.40 22.42
C GLU A 191 8.62 -22.35 23.50
N ALA A 192 8.63 -23.64 23.22
CA ALA A 192 8.34 -24.65 24.23
C ALA A 192 9.34 -24.39 25.36
N LYS A 193 8.89 -23.90 26.51
CA LYS A 193 9.70 -23.91 27.72
C LYS A 193 10.15 -25.36 27.90
N ALA A 194 11.43 -25.64 27.72
CA ALA A 194 12.00 -26.90 28.10
C ALA A 194 11.67 -27.08 29.59
N GLU A 195 10.69 -27.89 29.92
CA GLU A 195 10.49 -28.39 31.26
C GLU A 195 11.78 -29.13 31.63
N LYS A 196 12.64 -28.46 32.38
CA LYS A 196 13.64 -29.15 33.18
C LYS A 196 12.85 -29.97 34.18
N VAL A 197 12.55 -31.20 33.82
CA VAL A 197 12.25 -32.25 34.80
C VAL A 197 13.57 -32.52 35.48
N GLU A 198 13.80 -31.86 36.61
CA GLU A 198 14.77 -32.35 37.62
C GLU A 198 14.19 -33.66 38.17
N LYS A 199 14.88 -34.73 37.83
CA LYS A 199 14.78 -36.01 38.57
C LYS A 199 15.84 -36.05 39.62
#